data_56f3cdb6975dae5aea1f8cf41b1f89b0
#
_entry.id   56f3cdb6975dae5aea1f8cf41b1f89b0
#
_cell.length_a   1.000
_cell.length_b   1.000
_cell.length_c   1.000
_cell.angle_alpha   90.00
_cell.angle_beta   90.00
_cell.angle_gamma   90.00
#
_symmetry.space_group_name_H-M   'P 1'
#
loop_
_entity.id
_entity.type
_entity.pdbx_description
1 polymer ?
#
loop_
_entity_poly.entity_id
_entity_poly.type
_entity_poly.pdbx_seq_one_letter_code
_entity_poly.pdbx_strand_id
1 'polypeptide(L)'
;GAHAALFPKETMAHESIDYLIVGEAEYPLPEFVRAFAGDKDFSNIKSLAYRKNGNVVIDQTHQAISNIDDVPLPALHLLEMDKYHNIISKRKNFTAMLSSRGCPYKCTFCDQKTPPYRTRSPEGFVGEIVWNYNQFGIREFDIYDSTFTADKKRVKEICRLLVRENIDVGFTIRSRVDSVDYKVLDHLQEAGCHTIFYGVESADADILRRMRKEITLKQIEDIVGYTKKCGIDTLGYFMVGYPGETKKTMEKTIQFAMKLPLDYAQFT
;
A
#
# COMPACT_ATOMS: atom_id res chain seq x y z
N GLY A 1 -12.26 6.12 -1.57
CA GLY A 1 -11.22 5.52 -2.45
C GLY A 1 -10.43 6.61 -3.18
N ALA A 2 -9.38 6.22 -3.92
CA ALA A 2 -8.46 7.16 -4.59
C ALA A 2 -9.18 8.10 -5.57
N HIS A 3 -10.08 7.57 -6.41
CA HIS A 3 -10.84 8.39 -7.36
C HIS A 3 -11.63 9.52 -6.66
N ALA A 4 -12.37 9.18 -5.62
CA ALA A 4 -13.16 10.16 -4.87
C ALA A 4 -12.30 11.24 -4.18
N ALA A 5 -11.08 10.87 -3.73
CA ALA A 5 -10.14 11.81 -3.14
C ALA A 5 -9.49 12.74 -4.18
N LEU A 6 -9.21 12.24 -5.39
CA LEU A 6 -8.60 13.01 -6.47
C LEU A 6 -9.61 13.87 -7.24
N PHE A 7 -10.83 13.37 -7.42
CA PHE A 7 -11.88 13.97 -8.24
C PHE A 7 -13.19 14.14 -7.47
N PRO A 8 -13.21 14.86 -6.32
CA PRO A 8 -14.41 14.97 -5.49
C PRO A 8 -15.56 15.70 -6.19
N LYS A 9 -15.25 16.70 -7.03
CA LYS A 9 -16.30 17.42 -7.81
C LYS A 9 -16.96 16.52 -8.82
N GLU A 10 -16.18 15.75 -9.58
CA GLU A 10 -16.67 14.78 -10.56
C GLU A 10 -17.51 13.69 -9.88
N THR A 11 -17.00 13.15 -8.76
CA THR A 11 -17.73 12.15 -7.96
C THR A 11 -19.08 12.70 -7.48
N MET A 12 -19.10 13.91 -6.93
CA MET A 12 -20.33 14.57 -6.46
C MET A 12 -21.25 15.07 -7.58
N ALA A 13 -20.79 15.13 -8.82
CA ALA A 13 -21.66 15.43 -9.96
C ALA A 13 -22.68 14.31 -10.22
N HIS A 14 -22.39 13.09 -9.76
CA HIS A 14 -23.32 11.96 -9.87
C HIS A 14 -24.48 12.12 -8.89
N GLU A 15 -25.72 12.16 -9.40
CA GLU A 15 -26.92 12.45 -8.61
C GLU A 15 -27.22 11.42 -7.51
N SER A 16 -26.76 10.18 -7.67
CA SER A 16 -26.93 9.10 -6.68
C SER A 16 -25.98 9.20 -5.49
N ILE A 17 -25.10 10.22 -5.45
CA ILE A 17 -24.15 10.40 -4.34
C ILE A 17 -24.58 11.63 -3.53
N ASP A 18 -25.03 11.40 -2.31
CA ASP A 18 -25.47 12.44 -1.39
C ASP A 18 -24.31 12.99 -0.54
N TYR A 19 -23.40 12.10 -0.11
CA TYR A 19 -22.29 12.43 0.78
C TYR A 19 -21.00 11.76 0.31
N LEU A 20 -19.89 12.45 0.50
CA LEU A 20 -18.56 11.94 0.16
C LEU A 20 -17.54 12.39 1.21
N ILE A 21 -16.78 11.47 1.76
CA ILE A 21 -15.60 11.78 2.58
C ILE A 21 -14.37 11.76 1.68
N VAL A 22 -13.65 12.89 1.65
CA VAL A 22 -12.48 13.11 0.80
C VAL A 22 -11.22 12.76 1.59
N GLY A 23 -10.62 11.61 1.31
CA GLY A 23 -9.41 11.14 1.99
C GLY A 23 -9.66 10.12 3.10
N GLU A 24 -9.02 10.32 4.26
CA GLU A 24 -9.11 9.42 5.41
C GLU A 24 -10.43 9.64 6.16
N ALA A 25 -11.11 8.54 6.51
CA ALA A 25 -12.49 8.60 7.00
C ALA A 25 -12.61 8.44 8.54
N GLU A 26 -11.54 8.08 9.20
CA GLU A 26 -11.58 7.66 10.62
C GLU A 26 -12.07 8.77 11.55
N TYR A 27 -11.74 10.04 11.27
CA TYR A 27 -12.25 11.18 12.05
C TYR A 27 -13.59 11.71 11.50
N PRO A 28 -13.73 12.04 10.19
CA PRO A 28 -14.95 12.65 9.70
C PRO A 28 -16.15 11.70 9.66
N LEU A 29 -15.97 10.39 9.55
CA LEU A 29 -17.11 9.46 9.50
C LEU A 29 -17.89 9.40 10.83
N PRO A 30 -17.27 9.25 12.00
CA PRO A 30 -18.00 9.33 13.27
C PRO A 30 -18.71 10.66 13.51
N GLU A 31 -18.10 11.78 13.09
CA GLU A 31 -18.72 13.11 13.17
C GLU A 31 -19.93 13.20 12.24
N PHE A 32 -19.80 12.73 11.01
CA PHE A 32 -20.90 12.65 10.04
C PHE A 32 -22.06 11.81 10.58
N VAL A 33 -21.79 10.61 11.11
CA VAL A 33 -22.85 9.72 11.63
C VAL A 33 -23.61 10.39 12.80
N ARG A 34 -22.90 11.08 13.70
CA ARG A 34 -23.54 11.82 14.81
C ARG A 34 -24.41 12.97 14.31
N ALA A 35 -23.91 13.78 13.38
CA ALA A 35 -24.66 14.88 12.78
C ALA A 35 -25.84 14.36 11.97
N PHE A 36 -25.68 13.26 11.22
CA PHE A 36 -26.75 12.66 10.43
C PHE A 36 -27.92 12.13 11.29
N ALA A 37 -27.59 11.57 12.46
CA ALA A 37 -28.59 11.10 13.43
C ALA A 37 -29.22 12.24 14.23
N GLY A 38 -28.59 13.42 14.29
CA GLY A 38 -29.03 14.60 15.06
C GLY A 38 -29.68 15.68 14.20
N ASP A 39 -29.10 16.86 14.26
CA ASP A 39 -29.60 18.09 13.63
C ASP A 39 -29.31 18.22 12.14
N LYS A 40 -28.52 17.32 11.57
CA LYS A 40 -28.04 17.32 10.19
C LYS A 40 -27.22 18.58 9.82
N ASP A 41 -26.55 19.18 10.79
CA ASP A 41 -25.57 20.23 10.51
C ASP A 41 -24.20 19.62 10.18
N PHE A 42 -23.82 19.70 8.92
CA PHE A 42 -22.57 19.18 8.38
C PHE A 42 -21.51 20.27 8.16
N SER A 43 -21.79 21.51 8.54
CA SER A 43 -20.97 22.68 8.19
C SER A 43 -19.56 22.67 8.76
N ASN A 44 -19.35 21.97 9.88
CA ASN A 44 -18.08 21.91 10.61
C ASN A 44 -17.31 20.60 10.38
N ILE A 45 -17.85 19.66 9.57
CA ILE A 45 -17.21 18.37 9.34
C ILE A 45 -16.16 18.52 8.24
N LYS A 46 -14.91 18.40 8.61
CA LYS A 46 -13.78 18.48 7.68
C LYS A 46 -13.77 17.32 6.70
N SER A 47 -13.22 17.55 5.50
CA SER A 47 -13.14 16.54 4.44
C SER A 47 -14.48 15.98 3.98
N LEU A 48 -15.61 16.58 4.33
CA LEU A 48 -16.93 16.15 3.91
C LEU A 48 -17.40 16.96 2.68
N ALA A 49 -17.92 16.25 1.70
CA ALA A 49 -18.72 16.85 0.62
C ALA A 49 -20.16 16.38 0.74
N TYR A 50 -21.12 17.31 0.54
CA TYR A 50 -22.56 17.05 0.66
C TYR A 50 -23.38 18.01 -0.17
N ARG A 51 -24.67 17.73 -0.34
CA ARG A 51 -25.61 18.62 -1.04
C ARG A 51 -26.37 19.50 -0.04
N LYS A 52 -26.34 20.80 -0.29
CA LYS A 52 -27.13 21.80 0.46
C LYS A 52 -27.94 22.68 -0.52
N ASN A 53 -29.26 22.64 -0.42
CA ASN A 53 -30.15 23.39 -1.29
C ASN A 53 -29.84 23.21 -2.79
N GLY A 54 -29.59 21.97 -3.22
CA GLY A 54 -29.27 21.63 -4.61
C GLY A 54 -27.81 21.89 -5.03
N ASN A 55 -27.03 22.58 -4.22
CA ASN A 55 -25.63 22.88 -4.50
C ASN A 55 -24.68 21.88 -3.79
N VAL A 56 -23.59 21.54 -4.44
CA VAL A 56 -22.52 20.71 -3.84
C VAL A 56 -21.60 21.60 -3.03
N VAL A 57 -21.50 21.30 -1.74
CA VAL A 57 -20.50 21.88 -0.81
C VAL A 57 -19.38 20.88 -0.62
N ILE A 58 -18.15 21.29 -0.79
CA ILE A 58 -16.96 20.41 -0.60
C ILE A 58 -16.01 21.12 0.36
N ASP A 59 -15.79 20.50 1.53
CA ASP A 59 -14.68 20.86 2.38
C ASP A 59 -13.38 20.22 1.84
N GLN A 60 -12.41 21.06 1.50
CA GLN A 60 -11.13 20.62 0.92
C GLN A 60 -10.01 20.46 1.97
N THR A 61 -10.33 20.57 3.25
CA THR A 61 -9.36 20.34 4.32
C THR A 61 -9.09 18.85 4.46
N HIS A 62 -8.06 18.35 3.78
CA HIS A 62 -7.60 16.97 3.95
C HIS A 62 -7.00 16.79 5.36
N GLN A 63 -7.81 16.30 6.28
CA GLN A 63 -7.34 15.99 7.62
C GLN A 63 -6.70 14.59 7.62
N ALA A 64 -5.38 14.56 7.48
CA ALA A 64 -4.63 13.32 7.63
C ALA A 64 -4.46 12.97 9.12
N ILE A 65 -4.61 11.70 9.47
CA ILE A 65 -4.34 11.20 10.82
C ILE A 65 -2.84 11.34 11.10
N SER A 66 -2.46 12.04 12.16
CA SER A 66 -1.04 12.28 12.50
C SER A 66 -0.37 11.02 13.04
N ASN A 67 -1.02 10.31 13.94
CA ASN A 67 -0.55 9.06 14.51
C ASN A 67 -1.46 7.90 14.09
N ILE A 68 -0.95 7.00 13.25
CA ILE A 68 -1.74 5.87 12.74
C ILE A 68 -1.99 4.81 13.83
N ASP A 69 -1.19 4.77 14.89
CA ASP A 69 -1.41 3.84 16.01
C ASP A 69 -2.67 4.17 16.82
N ASP A 70 -3.19 5.40 16.71
CA ASP A 70 -4.46 5.79 17.34
C ASP A 70 -5.70 5.28 16.58
N VAL A 71 -5.52 4.72 15.38
CA VAL A 71 -6.61 4.17 14.59
C VAL A 71 -7.05 2.83 15.19
N PRO A 72 -8.35 2.64 15.48
CA PRO A 72 -8.85 1.35 15.97
C PRO A 72 -8.54 0.21 15.00
N LEU A 73 -8.35 -0.99 15.55
CA LEU A 73 -8.18 -2.18 14.74
C LEU A 73 -9.43 -2.44 13.89
N PRO A 74 -9.28 -2.98 12.67
CA PRO A 74 -10.41 -3.33 11.83
C PRO A 74 -11.36 -4.31 12.51
N ALA A 75 -12.67 -4.11 12.34
CA ALA A 75 -13.72 -4.95 12.91
C ALA A 75 -13.87 -6.27 12.13
N LEU A 76 -12.82 -7.09 12.09
CA LEU A 76 -12.79 -8.33 11.32
C LEU A 76 -13.83 -9.35 11.77
N HIS A 77 -14.30 -9.26 13.01
CA HIS A 77 -15.40 -10.09 13.55
C HIS A 77 -16.75 -9.88 12.83
N LEU A 78 -16.87 -8.80 12.04
CA LEU A 78 -18.05 -8.54 11.20
C LEU A 78 -17.94 -9.16 9.80
N LEU A 79 -16.80 -9.79 9.48
CA LEU A 79 -16.52 -10.37 8.17
C LEU A 79 -16.45 -11.90 8.26
N GLU A 80 -16.88 -12.56 7.21
CA GLU A 80 -16.74 -14.03 7.06
C GLU A 80 -15.32 -14.32 6.54
N MET A 81 -14.32 -14.31 7.45
CA MET A 81 -12.89 -14.36 7.12
C MET A 81 -12.47 -15.59 6.31
N ASP A 82 -13.20 -16.69 6.43
CA ASP A 82 -13.00 -17.92 5.67
C ASP A 82 -13.28 -17.78 4.15
N LYS A 83 -14.03 -16.76 3.75
CA LYS A 83 -14.29 -16.44 2.35
C LYS A 83 -13.20 -15.60 1.68
N TYR A 84 -12.28 -15.02 2.48
CA TYR A 84 -11.21 -14.19 1.95
C TYR A 84 -9.96 -15.01 1.69
N HIS A 85 -9.46 -14.93 0.46
CA HIS A 85 -8.22 -15.57 0.03
C HIS A 85 -7.54 -14.74 -1.05
N ASN A 86 -6.24 -14.93 -1.20
CA ASN A 86 -5.46 -14.31 -2.25
C ASN A 86 -4.74 -15.42 -3.03
N ILE A 87 -4.66 -15.29 -4.36
CA ILE A 87 -4.07 -16.30 -5.25
C ILE A 87 -2.58 -16.58 -4.97
N ILE A 88 -1.88 -15.60 -4.39
CA ILE A 88 -0.46 -15.72 -4.03
C ILE A 88 -0.23 -16.12 -2.57
N SER A 89 -1.30 -16.28 -1.79
CA SER A 89 -1.20 -16.72 -0.40
C SER A 89 -0.61 -18.13 -0.32
N LYS A 90 0.34 -18.31 0.58
CA LYS A 90 0.95 -19.62 0.87
C LYS A 90 0.31 -20.32 2.07
N ARG A 91 -0.51 -19.60 2.84
CA ARG A 91 -1.24 -20.10 4.01
C ARG A 91 -2.72 -19.79 3.89
N LYS A 92 -3.52 -20.48 4.70
CA LYS A 92 -4.97 -20.20 4.83
C LYS A 92 -5.21 -19.07 5.83
N ASN A 93 -6.45 -18.55 5.84
CA ASN A 93 -6.90 -17.47 6.70
C ASN A 93 -6.07 -16.19 6.45
N PHE A 94 -6.49 -15.49 5.43
CA PHE A 94 -5.83 -14.32 4.86
C PHE A 94 -6.47 -13.02 5.34
N THR A 95 -5.65 -11.99 5.55
CA THR A 95 -6.12 -10.59 5.62
C THR A 95 -5.12 -9.63 4.97
N ALA A 96 -5.63 -8.50 4.50
CA ALA A 96 -4.79 -7.37 4.08
C ALA A 96 -4.68 -6.36 5.21
N MET A 97 -3.51 -5.72 5.36
CA MET A 97 -3.30 -4.69 6.37
C MET A 97 -2.31 -3.63 5.90
N LEU A 98 -2.30 -2.49 6.58
CA LEU A 98 -1.41 -1.37 6.32
C LEU A 98 -0.52 -1.11 7.54
N SER A 99 0.78 -1.03 7.32
CA SER A 99 1.74 -0.60 8.33
C SER A 99 2.15 0.87 8.15
N SER A 100 1.86 1.45 6.98
CA SER A 100 2.12 2.86 6.67
C SER A 100 1.06 3.41 5.72
N ARG A 101 0.94 4.73 5.67
CA ARG A 101 0.09 5.47 4.72
C ARG A 101 0.91 6.53 4.01
N GLY A 102 0.60 6.76 2.72
CA GLY A 102 1.38 7.62 1.85
C GLY A 102 2.70 6.98 1.40
N CYS A 103 3.50 7.74 0.70
CA CYS A 103 4.79 7.29 0.17
C CYS A 103 5.79 8.46 0.17
N PRO A 104 7.05 8.28 0.63
CA PRO A 104 8.03 9.36 0.65
C PRO A 104 8.61 9.66 -0.74
N TYR A 105 8.36 8.80 -1.72
CA TYR A 105 8.86 8.96 -3.08
C TYR A 105 7.94 9.84 -3.95
N LYS A 106 8.48 10.41 -5.02
CA LYS A 106 7.80 11.41 -5.86
C LYS A 106 7.65 10.95 -7.31
N CYS A 107 7.35 9.66 -7.52
CA CYS A 107 7.13 9.14 -8.87
C CYS A 107 6.01 9.90 -9.59
N THR A 108 6.24 10.29 -10.86
CA THR A 108 5.34 11.21 -11.57
C THR A 108 4.00 10.59 -11.97
N PHE A 109 3.95 9.28 -12.08
CA PHE A 109 2.75 8.52 -12.43
C PHE A 109 1.87 8.13 -11.22
N CYS A 110 2.38 8.34 -9.99
CA CYS A 110 1.76 7.80 -8.78
C CYS A 110 0.94 8.86 -8.05
N ASP A 111 -0.24 8.48 -7.56
CA ASP A 111 -1.15 9.31 -6.75
C ASP A 111 -0.83 9.28 -5.24
N GLN A 112 0.00 8.33 -4.78
CA GLN A 112 0.31 8.10 -3.36
C GLN A 112 1.22 9.14 -2.71
N LYS A 113 1.37 10.31 -3.32
CA LYS A 113 2.16 11.45 -2.78
C LYS A 113 1.44 12.18 -1.65
N THR A 114 0.14 12.05 -1.59
CA THR A 114 -0.75 12.64 -0.59
C THR A 114 -1.69 11.55 -0.07
N PRO A 115 -1.89 11.42 1.22
CA PRO A 115 -1.36 12.21 2.33
C PRO A 115 0.15 11.99 2.57
N PRO A 116 0.78 12.78 3.47
CA PRO A 116 2.20 12.60 3.82
C PRO A 116 2.48 11.18 4.33
N TYR A 117 3.71 10.72 4.13
CA TYR A 117 4.14 9.41 4.61
C TYR A 117 4.15 9.38 6.14
N ARG A 118 3.44 8.42 6.71
CA ARG A 118 3.32 8.14 8.15
C ARG A 118 3.33 6.64 8.37
N THR A 119 3.88 6.22 9.49
CA THR A 119 4.01 4.79 9.82
C THR A 119 3.38 4.50 11.18
N ARG A 120 2.91 3.30 11.34
CA ARG A 120 2.66 2.72 12.66
C ARG A 120 3.99 2.41 13.35
N SER A 121 3.99 2.40 14.66
CA SER A 121 5.12 1.85 15.41
C SER A 121 5.34 0.36 15.08
N PRO A 122 6.56 -0.16 15.16
CA PRO A 122 6.82 -1.58 15.02
C PRO A 122 5.99 -2.43 15.98
N GLU A 123 5.89 -2.00 17.23
CA GLU A 123 5.13 -2.67 18.29
C GLU A 123 3.63 -2.69 18.00
N GLY A 124 3.05 -1.55 17.61
CA GLY A 124 1.63 -1.45 17.25
C GLY A 124 1.27 -2.32 16.05
N PHE A 125 2.14 -2.34 15.04
CA PHE A 125 1.93 -3.14 13.85
C PHE A 125 2.05 -4.65 14.12
N VAL A 126 3.09 -5.08 14.82
CA VAL A 126 3.27 -6.49 15.19
C VAL A 126 2.19 -6.94 16.16
N GLY A 127 1.78 -6.06 17.11
CA GLY A 127 0.66 -6.32 18.03
C GLY A 127 -0.63 -6.63 17.28
N GLU A 128 -0.94 -5.94 16.17
CA GLU A 128 -2.11 -6.27 15.34
C GLU A 128 -1.97 -7.63 14.64
N ILE A 129 -0.78 -7.98 14.14
CA ILE A 129 -0.54 -9.31 13.56
C ILE A 129 -0.80 -10.41 14.60
N VAL A 130 -0.23 -10.26 15.79
CA VAL A 130 -0.40 -11.21 16.92
C VAL A 130 -1.88 -11.30 17.34
N TRP A 131 -2.57 -10.17 17.40
CA TRP A 131 -3.98 -10.14 17.74
C TRP A 131 -4.82 -10.88 16.68
N ASN A 132 -4.60 -10.60 15.40
CA ASN A 132 -5.27 -11.27 14.29
C ASN A 132 -4.99 -12.78 14.25
N TYR A 133 -3.75 -13.18 14.53
CA TYR A 133 -3.36 -14.57 14.64
C TYR A 133 -4.13 -15.29 15.76
N ASN A 134 -4.20 -14.70 16.94
CA ASN A 134 -4.83 -15.31 18.11
C ASN A 134 -6.37 -15.29 18.04
N GLN A 135 -6.98 -14.22 17.54
CA GLN A 135 -8.44 -14.06 17.55
C GLN A 135 -9.13 -14.70 16.36
N PHE A 136 -8.50 -14.69 15.19
CA PHE A 136 -9.13 -15.14 13.93
C PHE A 136 -8.37 -16.28 13.26
N GLY A 137 -7.28 -16.75 13.85
CA GLY A 137 -6.42 -17.78 13.24
C GLY A 137 -5.80 -17.36 11.92
N ILE A 138 -5.61 -16.04 11.69
CA ILE A 138 -5.03 -15.52 10.46
C ILE A 138 -3.53 -15.86 10.45
N ARG A 139 -3.08 -16.45 9.36
CA ARG A 139 -1.69 -16.86 9.16
C ARG A 139 -1.05 -16.27 7.92
N GLU A 140 -1.84 -15.58 7.10
CA GLU A 140 -1.38 -14.97 5.86
C GLU A 140 -1.74 -13.49 5.82
N PHE A 141 -0.73 -12.63 5.63
CA PHE A 141 -0.88 -11.18 5.65
C PHE A 141 -0.39 -10.55 4.35
N ASP A 142 -1.25 -9.79 3.67
CA ASP A 142 -0.83 -8.93 2.58
C ASP A 142 -0.61 -7.51 3.11
N ILE A 143 0.65 -7.11 3.30
CA ILE A 143 1.00 -5.76 3.76
C ILE A 143 0.93 -4.81 2.58
N TYR A 144 -0.16 -4.05 2.51
CA TYR A 144 -0.55 -3.24 1.35
C TYR A 144 0.04 -1.83 1.35
N ASP A 145 1.18 -1.65 1.99
CA ASP A 145 1.90 -0.38 1.99
C ASP A 145 2.35 0.00 0.58
N SER A 146 2.37 1.29 0.25
CA SER A 146 2.93 1.77 -1.02
C SER A 146 4.42 1.45 -1.17
N THR A 147 5.18 1.46 -0.05
CA THR A 147 6.58 1.02 0.03
C THR A 147 6.88 0.64 1.47
N PHE A 148 6.72 -0.63 1.80
CA PHE A 148 6.95 -1.15 3.16
C PHE A 148 8.37 -0.88 3.67
N THR A 149 9.34 -0.97 2.77
CA THR A 149 10.78 -0.87 3.08
C THR A 149 11.33 0.56 3.04
N ALA A 150 10.47 1.59 3.01
CA ALA A 150 10.90 2.99 2.98
C ALA A 150 11.76 3.38 4.19
N ASP A 151 11.50 2.80 5.36
CA ASP A 151 12.33 2.93 6.55
C ASP A 151 12.93 1.56 6.92
N LYS A 152 14.19 1.34 6.53
CA LYS A 152 14.91 0.09 6.77
C LYS A 152 15.12 -0.22 8.26
N LYS A 153 15.25 0.80 9.13
CA LYS A 153 15.41 0.59 10.58
C LYS A 153 14.13 0.04 11.17
N ARG A 154 13.00 0.65 10.81
CA ARG A 154 11.67 0.21 11.21
C ARG A 154 11.39 -1.22 10.75
N VAL A 155 11.69 -1.54 9.48
CA VAL A 155 11.49 -2.90 8.94
C VAL A 155 12.28 -3.95 9.72
N LYS A 156 13.57 -3.69 10.01
CA LYS A 156 14.38 -4.61 10.82
C LYS A 156 13.79 -4.82 12.22
N GLU A 157 13.25 -3.77 12.84
CA GLU A 157 12.62 -3.88 14.14
C GLU A 157 11.32 -4.69 14.08
N ILE A 158 10.47 -4.48 13.06
CA ILE A 158 9.28 -5.30 12.80
C ILE A 158 9.67 -6.78 12.66
N CYS A 159 10.67 -7.09 11.82
CA CYS A 159 11.13 -8.47 11.63
C CYS A 159 11.63 -9.08 12.92
N ARG A 160 12.44 -8.35 13.70
CA ARG A 160 12.95 -8.81 15.00
C ARG A 160 11.81 -9.11 15.98
N LEU A 161 10.79 -8.27 16.02
CA LEU A 161 9.62 -8.47 16.87
C LEU A 161 8.82 -9.69 16.43
N LEU A 162 8.56 -9.86 15.13
CA LEU A 162 7.84 -11.03 14.60
C LEU A 162 8.55 -12.35 14.93
N VAL A 163 9.86 -12.40 14.74
CA VAL A 163 10.67 -13.58 15.10
C VAL A 163 10.56 -13.87 16.61
N ARG A 164 10.60 -12.84 17.46
CA ARG A 164 10.46 -12.98 18.91
C ARG A 164 9.10 -13.55 19.32
N GLU A 165 8.02 -13.15 18.64
CA GLU A 165 6.66 -13.66 18.94
C GLU A 165 6.51 -15.15 18.63
N ASN A 166 7.41 -15.73 17.84
CA ASN A 166 7.46 -17.16 17.50
C ASN A 166 6.12 -17.72 16.99
N ILE A 167 5.45 -16.94 16.12
CA ILE A 167 4.17 -17.32 15.50
C ILE A 167 4.38 -17.76 14.06
N ASP A 168 3.64 -18.77 13.61
CA ASP A 168 3.71 -19.26 12.23
C ASP A 168 2.84 -18.39 11.32
N VAL A 169 3.42 -17.32 10.80
CA VAL A 169 2.76 -16.41 9.85
C VAL A 169 3.60 -16.24 8.58
N GLY A 170 2.94 -15.97 7.48
CA GLY A 170 3.56 -15.55 6.22
C GLY A 170 3.01 -14.21 5.77
N PHE A 171 3.83 -13.47 5.04
CA PHE A 171 3.38 -12.19 4.54
C PHE A 171 4.02 -11.80 3.20
N THR A 172 3.31 -10.92 2.51
CA THR A 172 3.77 -10.27 1.27
C THR A 172 3.92 -8.77 1.49
N ILE A 173 4.83 -8.14 0.74
CA ILE A 173 5.07 -6.68 0.81
C ILE A 173 5.23 -6.06 -0.58
N ARG A 174 5.00 -4.74 -0.67
CA ARG A 174 5.38 -3.92 -1.83
C ARG A 174 6.62 -3.10 -1.50
N SER A 175 7.53 -3.04 -2.45
CA SER A 175 8.84 -2.42 -2.25
C SER A 175 9.39 -1.76 -3.51
N ARG A 176 10.38 -0.92 -3.31
CA ARG A 176 11.28 -0.43 -4.34
C ARG A 176 12.63 -1.12 -4.21
N VAL A 177 13.32 -1.36 -5.31
CA VAL A 177 14.64 -2.01 -5.28
C VAL A 177 15.71 -1.16 -4.56
N ASP A 178 15.57 0.16 -4.57
CA ASP A 178 16.49 1.09 -3.87
C ASP A 178 16.16 1.29 -2.39
N SER A 179 15.01 0.79 -1.92
CA SER A 179 14.62 0.83 -0.50
C SER A 179 14.97 -0.42 0.29
N VAL A 180 15.58 -1.42 -0.34
CA VAL A 180 16.07 -2.64 0.31
C VAL A 180 17.59 -2.75 0.20
N ASP A 181 18.18 -3.57 1.05
CA ASP A 181 19.54 -4.09 0.97
C ASP A 181 19.54 -5.57 1.37
N TYR A 182 20.67 -6.25 1.20
CA TYR A 182 20.79 -7.68 1.50
C TYR A 182 20.40 -8.00 2.94
N LYS A 183 20.83 -7.19 3.90
CA LYS A 183 20.49 -7.39 5.33
C LYS A 183 19.00 -7.25 5.61
N VAL A 184 18.30 -6.32 4.94
CA VAL A 184 16.86 -6.18 5.06
C VAL A 184 16.16 -7.41 4.48
N LEU A 185 16.65 -7.96 3.36
CA LEU A 185 16.10 -9.16 2.74
C LEU A 185 16.27 -10.39 3.62
N ASP A 186 17.45 -10.55 4.27
CA ASP A 186 17.68 -11.62 5.23
C ASP A 186 16.71 -11.56 6.41
N HIS A 187 16.51 -10.37 7.01
CA HIS A 187 15.54 -10.19 8.09
C HIS A 187 14.09 -10.45 7.65
N LEU A 188 13.72 -10.02 6.45
CA LEU A 188 12.38 -10.27 5.90
C LEU A 188 12.13 -11.77 5.73
N GLN A 189 13.10 -12.50 5.21
CA GLN A 189 13.00 -13.94 5.04
C GLN A 189 12.85 -14.64 6.40
N GLU A 190 13.67 -14.31 7.38
CA GLU A 190 13.63 -14.87 8.73
C GLU A 190 12.28 -14.62 9.42
N ALA A 191 11.67 -13.45 9.16
CA ALA A 191 10.37 -13.06 9.73
C ALA A 191 9.16 -13.67 9.02
N GLY A 192 9.35 -14.45 7.92
CA GLY A 192 8.27 -15.12 7.20
C GLY A 192 7.76 -14.36 5.97
N CYS A 193 8.47 -13.33 5.48
CA CYS A 193 8.18 -12.74 4.17
C CYS A 193 8.45 -13.75 3.06
N HIS A 194 7.44 -14.08 2.29
CA HIS A 194 7.58 -15.08 1.23
C HIS A 194 7.41 -14.51 -0.19
N THR A 195 6.93 -13.28 -0.35
CA THR A 195 6.79 -12.64 -1.66
C THR A 195 6.99 -11.14 -1.57
N ILE A 196 7.80 -10.59 -2.45
CA ILE A 196 8.02 -9.14 -2.57
C ILE A 196 7.61 -8.67 -3.96
N PHE A 197 6.74 -7.64 -3.98
CA PHE A 197 6.34 -6.96 -5.20
C PHE A 197 7.25 -5.76 -5.44
N TYR A 198 8.03 -5.78 -6.51
CA TYR A 198 8.94 -4.70 -6.87
C TYR A 198 8.40 -3.84 -7.99
N GLY A 199 8.31 -2.53 -7.75
CA GLY A 199 8.10 -1.58 -8.84
C GLY A 199 9.37 -1.45 -9.67
N VAL A 200 9.43 -2.04 -10.84
CA VAL A 200 10.52 -1.91 -11.83
C VAL A 200 10.20 -0.80 -12.83
N GLU A 201 9.00 -0.81 -13.34
CA GLU A 201 8.32 0.10 -14.26
C GLU A 201 8.87 0.07 -15.68
N SER A 202 10.17 0.33 -15.90
CA SER A 202 10.78 0.37 -17.24
C SER A 202 12.22 -0.12 -17.22
N ALA A 203 12.69 -0.62 -18.35
CA ALA A 203 14.10 -0.92 -18.58
C ALA A 203 14.82 0.20 -19.36
N ASP A 204 14.17 1.31 -19.65
CA ASP A 204 14.77 2.45 -20.28
C ASP A 204 15.14 3.54 -19.28
N ALA A 205 16.42 3.93 -19.25
CA ALA A 205 16.94 4.88 -18.27
C ALA A 205 16.33 6.28 -18.41
N ASP A 206 15.98 6.70 -19.62
CA ASP A 206 15.34 8.01 -19.83
C ASP A 206 13.89 8.00 -19.37
N ILE A 207 13.18 6.91 -19.58
CA ILE A 207 11.82 6.71 -19.06
C ILE A 207 11.84 6.67 -17.54
N LEU A 208 12.73 5.90 -16.91
CA LEU A 208 12.87 5.88 -15.44
C LEU A 208 13.17 7.27 -14.87
N ARG A 209 14.02 8.06 -15.53
CA ARG A 209 14.32 9.44 -15.13
C ARG A 209 13.07 10.35 -15.21
N ARG A 210 12.29 10.25 -16.30
CA ARG A 210 11.02 10.98 -16.47
C ARG A 210 10.00 10.58 -15.40
N MET A 211 9.96 9.31 -15.03
CA MET A 211 9.15 8.79 -13.93
C MET A 211 9.62 9.28 -12.55
N ARG A 212 10.77 9.95 -12.44
CA ARG A 212 11.47 10.26 -11.18
C ARG A 212 11.72 9.02 -10.34
N LYS A 213 12.08 7.95 -11.01
CA LYS A 213 12.44 6.70 -10.38
C LYS A 213 13.96 6.51 -10.53
N GLU A 214 14.69 6.94 -9.52
CA GLU A 214 16.15 7.00 -9.51
C GLU A 214 16.75 5.62 -9.20
N ILE A 215 16.46 4.63 -10.04
CA ILE A 215 16.98 3.26 -9.95
C ILE A 215 17.71 2.90 -11.23
N THR A 216 18.68 1.99 -11.13
CA THR A 216 19.41 1.46 -12.29
C THR A 216 19.04 0.01 -12.57
N LEU A 217 19.19 -0.43 -13.82
CA LEU A 217 18.94 -1.83 -14.19
C LEU A 217 19.82 -2.79 -13.38
N LYS A 218 21.06 -2.41 -13.11
CA LYS A 218 21.98 -3.19 -12.29
C LYS A 218 21.46 -3.38 -10.86
N GLN A 219 20.95 -2.32 -10.23
CA GLN A 219 20.32 -2.44 -8.91
C GLN A 219 19.11 -3.38 -8.92
N ILE A 220 18.30 -3.32 -9.99
CA ILE A 220 17.14 -4.21 -10.14
C ILE A 220 17.62 -5.67 -10.22
N GLU A 221 18.58 -5.97 -11.10
CA GLU A 221 19.14 -7.31 -11.26
C GLU A 221 19.73 -7.85 -9.96
N ASP A 222 20.53 -7.04 -9.26
CA ASP A 222 21.20 -7.44 -8.02
C ASP A 222 20.19 -7.74 -6.90
N ILE A 223 19.21 -6.85 -6.69
CA ILE A 223 18.24 -7.01 -5.63
C ILE A 223 17.27 -8.16 -5.91
N VAL A 224 16.72 -8.24 -7.13
CA VAL A 224 15.82 -9.34 -7.51
C VAL A 224 16.56 -10.67 -7.43
N GLY A 225 17.79 -10.73 -7.93
CA GLY A 225 18.63 -11.93 -7.86
C GLY A 225 18.94 -12.36 -6.43
N TYR A 226 19.18 -11.42 -5.50
CA TYR A 226 19.41 -11.74 -4.10
C TYR A 226 18.13 -12.16 -3.38
N THR A 227 17.00 -11.48 -3.67
CA THR A 227 15.69 -11.86 -3.13
C THR A 227 15.34 -13.32 -3.46
N LYS A 228 15.63 -13.73 -4.70
CA LYS A 228 15.46 -15.12 -5.12
C LYS A 228 16.38 -16.10 -4.36
N LYS A 229 17.63 -15.70 -4.09
CA LYS A 229 18.55 -16.51 -3.27
C LYS A 229 18.09 -16.69 -1.83
N CYS A 230 17.38 -15.70 -1.27
CA CYS A 230 16.74 -15.80 0.05
C CYS A 230 15.51 -16.75 0.04
N GLY A 231 15.09 -17.29 -1.11
CA GLY A 231 13.89 -18.13 -1.21
C GLY A 231 12.58 -17.32 -1.15
N ILE A 232 12.65 -16.00 -1.39
CA ILE A 232 11.49 -15.12 -1.45
C ILE A 232 11.06 -15.00 -2.90
N ASP A 233 9.77 -15.25 -3.18
CA ASP A 233 9.20 -15.07 -4.51
C ASP A 233 9.14 -13.58 -4.88
N THR A 234 9.23 -13.30 -6.16
CA THR A 234 9.27 -11.93 -6.67
C THR A 234 8.21 -11.69 -7.73
N LEU A 235 7.48 -10.57 -7.61
CA LEU A 235 6.63 -10.05 -8.66
C LEU A 235 7.17 -8.67 -9.09
N GLY A 236 7.43 -8.50 -10.39
CA GLY A 236 7.82 -7.22 -10.96
C GLY A 236 6.63 -6.49 -11.55
N TYR A 237 6.40 -5.23 -11.13
CA TYR A 237 5.47 -4.31 -11.80
C TYR A 237 6.20 -3.59 -12.93
N PHE A 238 5.60 -3.57 -14.11
CA PHE A 238 6.09 -2.90 -15.31
C PHE A 238 5.00 -2.01 -15.91
N MET A 239 5.40 -0.89 -16.47
CA MET A 239 4.50 0.02 -17.19
C MET A 239 4.88 0.05 -18.68
N VAL A 240 3.86 0.11 -19.54
CA VAL A 240 4.02 0.34 -20.98
C VAL A 240 3.09 1.45 -21.43
N GLY A 241 3.56 2.31 -22.35
CA GLY A 241 2.78 3.46 -22.79
C GLY A 241 2.94 4.72 -21.94
N TYR A 242 3.97 4.79 -21.08
CA TYR A 242 4.29 6.02 -20.36
C TYR A 242 4.64 7.17 -21.35
N PRO A 243 4.25 8.43 -21.06
CA PRO A 243 4.53 9.55 -21.95
C PRO A 243 6.00 9.67 -22.36
N GLY A 244 6.26 9.56 -23.67
CA GLY A 244 7.59 9.58 -24.26
C GLY A 244 8.19 8.20 -24.54
N GLU A 245 7.47 7.12 -24.27
CA GLU A 245 7.86 5.79 -24.73
C GLU A 245 7.67 5.62 -26.25
N THR A 246 8.48 4.75 -26.79
CA THR A 246 8.42 4.26 -28.17
C THR A 246 8.27 2.73 -28.15
N LYS A 247 7.88 2.15 -29.28
CA LYS A 247 7.85 0.69 -29.42
C LYS A 247 9.17 0.05 -28.97
N LYS A 248 10.32 0.66 -29.34
CA LYS A 248 11.65 0.18 -28.96
C LYS A 248 11.88 0.18 -27.43
N THR A 249 11.45 1.23 -26.70
CA THR A 249 11.61 1.29 -25.24
C THR A 249 10.69 0.29 -24.52
N MET A 250 9.47 0.11 -25.02
CA MET A 250 8.54 -0.91 -24.52
C MET A 250 9.07 -2.33 -24.74
N GLU A 251 9.56 -2.65 -25.95
CA GLU A 251 10.20 -3.93 -26.24
C GLU A 251 11.40 -4.20 -25.33
N LYS A 252 12.24 -3.18 -25.07
CA LYS A 252 13.37 -3.28 -24.14
C LYS A 252 12.89 -3.64 -22.73
N THR A 253 11.80 -3.06 -22.26
CA THR A 253 11.21 -3.35 -20.96
C THR A 253 10.69 -4.79 -20.90
N ILE A 254 10.00 -5.26 -21.92
CA ILE A 254 9.51 -6.65 -22.01
C ILE A 254 10.68 -7.63 -22.00
N GLN A 255 11.72 -7.39 -22.82
CA GLN A 255 12.90 -8.24 -22.88
C GLN A 255 13.67 -8.28 -21.54
N PHE A 256 13.71 -7.16 -20.82
CA PHE A 256 14.31 -7.09 -19.51
C PHE A 256 13.51 -7.90 -18.48
N ALA A 257 12.19 -7.77 -18.47
CA ALA A 257 11.32 -8.55 -17.59
C ALA A 257 11.51 -10.07 -17.81
N MET A 258 11.68 -10.51 -19.07
CA MET A 258 11.93 -11.92 -19.39
C MET A 258 13.31 -12.44 -18.94
N LYS A 259 14.30 -11.56 -18.75
CA LYS A 259 15.66 -11.91 -18.28
C LYS A 259 15.79 -11.94 -16.77
N LEU A 260 14.96 -11.16 -16.07
CA LEU A 260 15.00 -11.13 -14.61
C LEU A 260 14.50 -12.47 -14.02
N PRO A 261 15.09 -12.95 -12.93
CA PRO A 261 14.64 -14.18 -12.26
C PRO A 261 13.38 -13.95 -11.42
N LEU A 262 12.36 -13.32 -12.04
CA LEU A 262 11.06 -13.08 -11.44
C LEU A 262 10.20 -14.35 -11.48
N ASP A 263 9.37 -14.53 -10.45
CA ASP A 263 8.33 -15.56 -10.46
C ASP A 263 7.08 -15.08 -11.21
N TYR A 264 6.80 -13.78 -11.13
CA TYR A 264 5.65 -13.15 -11.78
C TYR A 264 6.03 -11.78 -12.35
N ALA A 265 5.42 -11.40 -13.47
CA ALA A 265 5.51 -10.07 -14.05
C ALA A 265 4.10 -9.54 -14.35
N GLN A 266 3.81 -8.32 -13.88
CA GLN A 266 2.56 -7.63 -14.17
C GLN A 266 2.84 -6.38 -14.97
N PHE A 267 2.18 -6.26 -16.11
CA PHE A 267 2.24 -5.07 -17.00
C PHE A 267 0.94 -4.27 -16.86
N THR A 268 1.09 -2.94 -16.79
CA THR A 268 -0.02 -1.97 -16.74
C THR A 268 0.11 -0.97 -17.85
#